data_7f88b61bd58aa0d72ca0495f563c6595
#
_entry.id   7f88b61bd58aa0d72ca0495f563c6595
#
_cell.length_a   1.000
_cell.length_b   1.000
_cell.length_c   1.000
_cell.angle_alpha   90.00
_cell.angle_beta   90.00
_cell.angle_gamma   90.00
#
_symmetry.space_group_name_H-M   'P 1'
#
loop_
_entity.id
_entity.type
_entity.pdbx_description
1 polymer ?
#
loop_
_entity_poly.entity_id
_entity_poly.type
_entity_poly.pdbx_seq_one_letter_code
_entity_poly.pdbx_strand_id
1 'polypeptide(L)'
;MNTLFDKIWDAHVVQIVPDGPTQLYIDRLYCHEVTSPQAFDGLRARGLKCFRPERIVCMPDHNTPTHDQDKPIDDPVSHRQVELLASNAAEFGLKHFGMYSKDNGIIHVVGPEKGLSLPGMTIVCGDSHTSTHGAMGAVAFGIGTSEVEMVMASQCILQQKPKTMRITIDGQLAKGVTAKDVALYLMAQLTTSGATGYFVEYAGEVVRAMSMESRLTLCNLSIEMGARGGFIAPDDTTINYIRGREYAPKGEAWDRAVAYWQTLRSDDDAVFDKELRFHADDIEPRITYGTNPGMGIAIDGRVPQDVPYMGFTQGQQLLGLPVDYVFLGACTNGRIEDFRAFASIARGRRKADAVVAWLVPGSWAVLQQIRDEGLDRVLETAGFEIRQPGCSACLAMNDDKVPAGKLCLSTSNRNFEGRQGPGARTILCSPLTAAAAAVTGRITSPIQFI
;
A
#
# COMPACT_ATOMS: atom_id res chain seq x y z
N MET A 1 -19.90 -24.52 -1.31
CA MET A 1 -18.61 -24.47 -0.64
C MET A 1 -18.06 -23.07 -0.65
N ASN A 2 -17.28 -22.68 0.32
CA ASN A 2 -17.05 -21.29 0.64
C ASN A 2 -15.71 -20.78 0.09
N THR A 3 -15.72 -19.56 -0.46
CA THR A 3 -14.49 -18.83 -0.73
C THR A 3 -13.81 -18.44 0.60
N LEU A 4 -12.53 -18.10 0.58
CA LEU A 4 -11.86 -17.52 1.75
C LEU A 4 -12.59 -16.27 2.25
N PHE A 5 -13.09 -15.44 1.32
CA PHE A 5 -13.89 -14.27 1.65
C PHE A 5 -15.12 -14.63 2.46
N ASP A 6 -15.91 -15.64 2.01
CA ASP A 6 -17.10 -16.10 2.72
C ASP A 6 -16.77 -16.59 4.12
N LYS A 7 -15.71 -17.39 4.27
CA LYS A 7 -15.28 -17.92 5.57
C LYS A 7 -14.98 -16.81 6.58
N ILE A 8 -14.28 -15.76 6.14
CA ILE A 8 -13.95 -14.64 7.03
C ILE A 8 -15.17 -13.75 7.25
N TRP A 9 -15.89 -13.39 6.18
CA TRP A 9 -17.07 -12.55 6.27
C TRP A 9 -18.12 -13.14 7.19
N ASP A 10 -18.53 -14.39 6.94
CA ASP A 10 -19.60 -15.06 7.67
C ASP A 10 -19.26 -15.27 9.17
N ALA A 11 -17.98 -15.46 9.50
CA ALA A 11 -17.50 -15.52 10.88
C ALA A 11 -17.60 -14.18 11.62
N HIS A 12 -17.75 -13.06 10.91
CA HIS A 12 -17.85 -11.71 11.49
C HIS A 12 -19.25 -11.10 11.38
N VAL A 13 -20.20 -11.83 10.80
CA VAL A 13 -21.60 -11.37 10.74
C VAL A 13 -22.22 -11.36 12.14
N VAL A 14 -22.60 -10.17 12.60
CA VAL A 14 -23.35 -9.98 13.85
C VAL A 14 -24.84 -10.13 13.60
N GLN A 15 -25.33 -9.51 12.52
CA GLN A 15 -26.73 -9.52 12.12
C GLN A 15 -26.87 -9.22 10.64
N ILE A 16 -27.83 -9.84 9.99
CA ILE A 16 -28.30 -9.48 8.64
C ILE A 16 -29.58 -8.69 8.81
N VAL A 17 -29.58 -7.44 8.35
CA VAL A 17 -30.79 -6.61 8.38
C VAL A 17 -31.71 -7.11 7.24
N PRO A 18 -32.98 -7.44 7.53
CA PRO A 18 -33.89 -7.84 6.46
C PRO A 18 -33.98 -6.78 5.35
N ASP A 19 -33.80 -7.19 4.10
CA ASP A 19 -33.75 -6.31 2.93
C ASP A 19 -32.71 -5.17 3.01
N GLY A 20 -31.69 -5.34 3.85
CA GLY A 20 -30.70 -4.31 4.16
C GLY A 20 -29.26 -4.83 4.17
N PRO A 21 -28.34 -4.04 4.71
CA PRO A 21 -26.95 -4.39 4.85
C PRO A 21 -26.69 -5.45 5.91
N THR A 22 -25.49 -6.02 5.90
CA THR A 22 -24.96 -6.87 6.95
C THR A 22 -24.26 -6.02 8.01
N GLN A 23 -24.60 -6.23 9.28
CA GLN A 23 -23.81 -5.72 10.40
C GLN A 23 -22.61 -6.63 10.61
N LEU A 24 -21.42 -6.10 10.34
CA LEU A 24 -20.16 -6.82 10.37
C LEU A 24 -19.32 -6.36 11.58
N TYR A 25 -18.83 -7.29 12.38
CA TYR A 25 -17.85 -7.01 13.44
C TYR A 25 -16.49 -6.68 12.84
N ILE A 26 -15.78 -5.72 13.43
CA ILE A 26 -14.46 -5.27 12.98
C ILE A 26 -13.41 -5.60 14.04
N ASP A 27 -12.41 -6.38 13.71
CA ASP A 27 -11.32 -6.77 14.62
C ASP A 27 -10.33 -5.65 14.87
N ARG A 28 -10.05 -4.84 13.84
CA ARG A 28 -9.05 -3.77 13.91
C ARG A 28 -9.52 -2.52 13.21
N LEU A 29 -9.47 -1.39 13.90
CA LEU A 29 -9.60 -0.06 13.30
C LEU A 29 -8.24 0.63 13.35
N TYR A 30 -7.78 1.12 12.20
CA TYR A 30 -6.66 2.03 12.11
C TYR A 30 -7.17 3.46 11.91
N CYS A 31 -6.52 4.42 12.57
CA CYS A 31 -6.86 5.84 12.49
C CYS A 31 -5.62 6.67 12.17
N HIS A 32 -5.73 7.56 11.20
CA HIS A 32 -4.71 8.55 10.91
C HIS A 32 -5.28 9.98 11.02
N GLU A 33 -4.41 10.97 10.96
CA GLU A 33 -4.71 12.36 11.30
C GLU A 33 -5.68 13.05 10.33
N VAL A 34 -5.82 12.54 9.09
CA VAL A 34 -6.63 13.21 8.05
C VAL A 34 -8.11 12.86 8.15
N THR A 35 -8.46 11.59 8.38
CA THR A 35 -9.85 11.09 8.29
C THR A 35 -10.51 10.77 9.62
N SER A 36 -9.80 10.87 10.75
CA SER A 36 -10.36 10.53 12.05
C SER A 36 -10.90 11.70 12.88
N PRO A 37 -10.53 12.99 12.66
CA PRO A 37 -10.94 14.07 13.56
C PRO A 37 -12.45 14.19 13.75
N GLN A 38 -13.22 14.17 12.66
CA GLN A 38 -14.68 14.29 12.70
C GLN A 38 -15.35 13.10 13.39
N ALA A 39 -14.75 11.90 13.31
CA ALA A 39 -15.26 10.73 14.02
C ALA A 39 -15.16 10.92 15.55
N PHE A 40 -14.05 11.45 16.05
CA PHE A 40 -13.90 11.78 17.47
C PHE A 40 -14.86 12.90 17.92
N ASP A 41 -15.06 13.92 17.07
CA ASP A 41 -16.03 14.99 17.36
C ASP A 41 -17.47 14.45 17.43
N GLY A 42 -17.82 13.50 16.55
CA GLY A 42 -19.11 12.82 16.60
C GLY A 42 -19.32 12.03 17.89
N LEU A 43 -18.32 11.32 18.38
CA LEU A 43 -18.37 10.63 19.68
C LEU A 43 -18.57 11.62 20.83
N ARG A 44 -17.83 12.73 20.87
CA ARG A 44 -17.98 13.79 21.90
C ARG A 44 -19.39 14.37 21.89
N ALA A 45 -19.89 14.75 20.72
CA ALA A 45 -21.21 15.35 20.58
C ALA A 45 -22.35 14.44 21.09
N ARG A 46 -22.14 13.12 21.00
CA ARG A 46 -23.09 12.12 21.48
C ARG A 46 -22.80 11.61 22.89
N GLY A 47 -21.74 12.07 23.55
CA GLY A 47 -21.32 11.57 24.86
C GLY A 47 -20.89 10.09 24.85
N LEU A 48 -20.41 9.58 23.70
CA LEU A 48 -19.99 8.20 23.50
C LEU A 48 -18.49 8.02 23.77
N LYS A 49 -18.12 6.80 24.17
CA LYS A 49 -16.74 6.36 24.32
C LYS A 49 -16.42 5.32 23.24
N CYS A 50 -15.13 5.07 22.99
CA CYS A 50 -14.73 3.92 22.19
C CYS A 50 -15.13 2.62 22.91
N PHE A 51 -15.83 1.74 22.19
CA PHE A 51 -16.33 0.47 22.74
C PHE A 51 -15.18 -0.52 23.05
N ARG A 52 -14.22 -0.62 22.15
CA ARG A 52 -13.06 -1.52 22.29
C ARG A 52 -11.76 -0.75 21.98
N PRO A 53 -11.29 0.13 22.89
CA PRO A 53 -10.12 0.97 22.63
C PRO A 53 -8.84 0.18 22.30
N GLU A 54 -8.70 -1.04 22.83
CA GLU A 54 -7.57 -1.94 22.53
C GLU A 54 -7.57 -2.48 21.09
N ARG A 55 -8.67 -2.31 20.36
CA ARG A 55 -8.80 -2.69 18.94
C ARG A 55 -8.52 -1.52 18.00
N ILE A 56 -8.26 -0.34 18.53
CA ILE A 56 -8.02 0.88 17.75
C ILE A 56 -6.54 1.28 17.87
N VAL A 57 -5.93 1.57 16.73
CA VAL A 57 -4.53 2.03 16.68
C VAL A 57 -4.47 3.32 15.86
N CYS A 58 -3.88 4.36 16.45
CA CYS A 58 -3.72 5.68 15.86
C CYS A 58 -2.26 5.90 15.44
N MET A 59 -2.04 6.47 14.25
CA MET A 59 -0.72 6.77 13.72
C MET A 59 -0.82 7.90 12.69
N PRO A 60 -0.10 9.03 12.86
CA PRO A 60 0.01 10.03 11.82
C PRO A 60 1.01 9.59 10.75
N ASP A 61 0.67 9.71 9.48
CA ASP A 61 1.53 9.29 8.37
C ASP A 61 1.42 10.17 7.10
N HIS A 62 0.33 10.91 6.93
CA HIS A 62 0.10 11.73 5.73
C HIS A 62 0.76 13.10 5.82
N ASN A 63 0.64 13.77 6.95
CA ASN A 63 1.15 15.12 7.20
C ASN A 63 2.53 15.14 7.88
N THR A 64 3.11 13.98 8.14
CA THR A 64 4.45 13.90 8.74
C THR A 64 5.51 14.33 7.72
N PRO A 65 6.42 15.27 8.06
CA PRO A 65 7.53 15.63 7.20
C PRO A 65 8.50 14.44 7.08
N THR A 66 9.31 14.43 6.03
CA THR A 66 10.36 13.41 5.84
C THR A 66 11.76 13.92 6.16
N HIS A 67 11.82 15.11 6.75
CA HIS A 67 13.00 15.75 7.31
C HIS A 67 12.70 16.29 8.70
N ASP A 68 13.71 16.41 9.53
CA ASP A 68 13.64 17.10 10.82
C ASP A 68 12.42 16.68 11.69
N GLN A 69 12.09 15.38 11.70
CA GLN A 69 10.94 14.87 12.47
C GLN A 69 11.12 15.01 13.99
N ASP A 70 12.30 15.38 14.45
CA ASP A 70 12.59 15.77 15.84
C ASP A 70 12.16 17.20 16.18
N LYS A 71 11.73 17.99 15.17
CA LYS A 71 11.25 19.36 15.31
C LYS A 71 9.72 19.44 15.11
N PRO A 72 9.07 20.50 15.61
CA PRO A 72 7.68 20.79 15.27
C PRO A 72 7.47 20.93 13.75
N ILE A 73 6.31 20.53 13.26
CA ILE A 73 5.94 20.69 11.85
C ILE A 73 5.70 22.18 11.57
N ASP A 74 6.36 22.73 10.55
CA ASP A 74 6.28 24.16 10.21
C ASP A 74 4.92 24.56 9.62
N ASP A 75 4.29 23.67 8.80
CA ASP A 75 2.96 23.93 8.27
C ASP A 75 1.90 23.85 9.38
N PRO A 76 1.18 24.97 9.68
CA PRO A 76 0.24 25.01 10.81
C PRO A 76 -0.93 24.04 10.68
N VAL A 77 -1.34 23.71 9.45
CA VAL A 77 -2.48 22.79 9.22
C VAL A 77 -2.05 21.36 9.52
N SER A 78 -0.93 20.94 8.97
CA SER A 78 -0.33 19.62 9.20
C SER A 78 0.00 19.43 10.68
N HIS A 79 0.63 20.43 11.32
CA HIS A 79 0.93 20.44 12.75
C HIS A 79 -0.32 20.19 13.59
N ARG A 80 -1.38 20.98 13.36
CA ARG A 80 -2.64 20.87 14.09
C ARG A 80 -3.30 19.50 13.91
N GLN A 81 -3.28 18.93 12.70
CA GLN A 81 -3.88 17.61 12.45
C GLN A 81 -3.15 16.49 13.19
N VAL A 82 -1.82 16.51 13.19
CA VAL A 82 -1.00 15.51 13.91
C VAL A 82 -1.19 15.64 15.43
N GLU A 83 -1.20 16.86 15.98
CA GLU A 83 -1.44 17.07 17.41
C GLU A 83 -2.87 16.69 17.82
N LEU A 84 -3.85 16.99 16.97
CA LEU A 84 -5.24 16.62 17.25
C LEU A 84 -5.43 15.10 17.32
N LEU A 85 -4.75 14.34 16.44
CA LEU A 85 -4.76 12.87 16.54
C LEU A 85 -4.15 12.39 17.87
N ALA A 86 -3.04 12.97 18.29
CA ALA A 86 -2.40 12.64 19.56
C ALA A 86 -3.30 12.96 20.76
N SER A 87 -3.93 14.12 20.76
CA SER A 87 -4.88 14.55 21.80
C SER A 87 -6.11 13.64 21.86
N ASN A 88 -6.69 13.32 20.70
CA ASN A 88 -7.82 12.40 20.59
C ASN A 88 -7.46 11.00 21.09
N ALA A 89 -6.30 10.47 20.69
CA ALA A 89 -5.85 9.16 21.16
C ALA A 89 -5.67 9.11 22.68
N ALA A 90 -5.11 10.16 23.26
CA ALA A 90 -4.96 10.28 24.72
C ALA A 90 -6.31 10.37 25.44
N GLU A 91 -7.25 11.20 24.96
CA GLU A 91 -8.57 11.38 25.53
C GLU A 91 -9.39 10.08 25.53
N PHE A 92 -9.34 9.33 24.43
CA PHE A 92 -10.11 8.09 24.30
C PHE A 92 -9.36 6.83 24.75
N GLY A 93 -8.12 6.97 25.28
CA GLY A 93 -7.31 5.87 25.78
C GLY A 93 -6.86 4.89 24.71
N LEU A 94 -6.54 5.39 23.50
CA LEU A 94 -6.18 4.59 22.34
C LEU A 94 -4.66 4.40 22.24
N LYS A 95 -4.24 3.29 21.61
CA LYS A 95 -2.84 3.09 21.26
C LYS A 95 -2.43 4.09 20.17
N HIS A 96 -1.37 4.85 20.43
CA HIS A 96 -0.87 5.88 19.53
C HIS A 96 0.63 5.71 19.28
N PHE A 97 0.98 5.57 18.01
CA PHE A 97 2.37 5.62 17.53
C PHE A 97 2.62 6.99 16.90
N GLY A 98 2.88 7.99 17.75
CA GLY A 98 3.03 9.38 17.32
C GLY A 98 4.30 9.63 16.50
N MET A 99 4.37 10.78 15.84
CA MET A 99 5.46 11.16 14.94
C MET A 99 6.86 11.06 15.57
N TYR A 100 6.99 11.35 16.87
CA TYR A 100 8.25 11.26 17.61
C TYR A 100 8.60 9.85 18.10
N SER A 101 7.75 8.87 17.82
CA SER A 101 7.99 7.47 18.22
C SER A 101 8.82 6.76 17.17
N LYS A 102 9.81 5.96 17.62
CA LYS A 102 10.53 5.01 16.76
C LYS A 102 9.62 3.92 16.16
N ASP A 103 8.38 3.83 16.62
CA ASP A 103 7.38 2.90 16.14
C ASP A 103 6.44 3.54 15.10
N ASN A 104 6.68 4.82 14.75
CA ASN A 104 5.93 5.52 13.72
C ASN A 104 6.34 5.12 12.30
N GLY A 105 5.48 5.39 11.36
CA GLY A 105 5.64 5.16 9.93
C GLY A 105 4.28 5.17 9.24
N ILE A 106 4.23 4.68 8.03
CA ILE A 106 2.98 4.52 7.29
C ILE A 106 2.17 3.40 7.93
N ILE A 107 0.91 3.67 8.27
CA ILE A 107 0.05 2.75 9.03
C ILE A 107 -0.10 1.38 8.34
N HIS A 108 -0.16 1.36 7.00
CA HIS A 108 -0.24 0.13 6.19
C HIS A 108 1.10 -0.61 6.04
N VAL A 109 2.20 -0.03 6.52
CA VAL A 109 3.50 -0.68 6.66
C VAL A 109 3.68 -1.19 8.09
N VAL A 110 3.48 -0.32 9.07
CA VAL A 110 3.69 -0.63 10.50
C VAL A 110 2.70 -1.68 11.03
N GLY A 111 1.43 -1.64 10.58
CA GLY A 111 0.42 -2.62 11.00
C GLY A 111 0.86 -4.07 10.79
N PRO A 112 1.21 -4.49 9.57
CA PRO A 112 1.79 -5.80 9.30
C PRO A 112 3.13 -6.04 10.01
N GLU A 113 4.06 -5.06 9.98
CA GLU A 113 5.38 -5.19 10.61
C GLU A 113 5.32 -5.50 12.10
N LYS A 114 4.36 -4.93 12.80
CA LYS A 114 4.21 -5.15 14.23
C LYS A 114 3.35 -6.37 14.58
N GLY A 115 2.75 -7.04 13.59
CA GLY A 115 1.81 -8.15 13.84
C GLY A 115 0.46 -7.69 14.39
N LEU A 116 0.05 -6.46 14.09
CA LEU A 116 -1.26 -5.91 14.41
C LEU A 116 -2.34 -6.34 13.43
N SER A 117 -1.94 -6.71 12.21
CA SER A 117 -2.78 -7.26 11.15
C SER A 117 -2.50 -8.76 11.03
N LEU A 118 -3.51 -9.59 11.24
CA LEU A 118 -3.37 -11.04 11.29
C LEU A 118 -4.38 -11.72 10.36
N PRO A 119 -4.09 -12.96 9.91
CA PRO A 119 -5.02 -13.70 9.07
C PRO A 119 -6.39 -13.91 9.72
N GLY A 120 -7.43 -13.85 8.90
CA GLY A 120 -8.81 -14.05 9.33
C GLY A 120 -9.46 -12.84 10.00
N MET A 121 -8.75 -11.72 10.18
CA MET A 121 -9.30 -10.49 10.73
C MET A 121 -10.13 -9.72 9.70
N THR A 122 -11.08 -8.92 10.20
CA THR A 122 -11.67 -7.77 9.52
C THR A 122 -10.95 -6.50 9.94
N ILE A 123 -10.42 -5.74 8.98
CA ILE A 123 -9.57 -4.56 9.23
C ILE A 123 -10.11 -3.37 8.44
N VAL A 124 -10.29 -2.23 9.10
CA VAL A 124 -10.74 -1.00 8.45
C VAL A 124 -9.90 0.22 8.84
N CYS A 125 -9.88 1.20 7.96
CA CYS A 125 -9.24 2.50 8.15
C CYS A 125 -9.95 3.54 7.25
N GLY A 126 -9.83 4.80 7.56
CA GLY A 126 -10.29 5.90 6.70
C GLY A 126 -9.45 6.12 5.44
N ASP A 127 -8.65 5.15 5.02
CA ASP A 127 -7.81 5.15 3.82
C ASP A 127 -8.13 3.94 2.92
N SER A 128 -8.27 4.18 1.63
CA SER A 128 -8.57 3.13 0.64
C SER A 128 -7.49 2.05 0.57
N HIS A 129 -6.21 2.39 0.81
CA HIS A 129 -5.10 1.44 0.79
C HIS A 129 -5.05 0.48 2.00
N THR A 130 -6.07 0.50 2.86
CA THR A 130 -6.33 -0.53 3.87
C THR A 130 -6.36 -1.94 3.27
N SER A 131 -6.70 -2.06 1.99
CA SER A 131 -6.58 -3.29 1.19
C SER A 131 -5.21 -3.97 1.30
N THR A 132 -4.14 -3.22 1.58
CA THR A 132 -2.79 -3.74 1.83
C THR A 132 -2.78 -4.90 2.83
N HIS A 133 -3.57 -4.79 3.91
CA HIS A 133 -3.62 -5.81 4.96
C HIS A 133 -4.22 -7.14 4.50
N GLY A 134 -4.87 -7.17 3.34
CA GLY A 134 -5.34 -8.40 2.71
C GLY A 134 -4.22 -9.38 2.34
N ALA A 135 -2.99 -8.90 2.16
CA ALA A 135 -1.82 -9.76 1.99
C ALA A 135 -1.55 -10.68 3.18
N MET A 136 -2.04 -10.30 4.37
CA MET A 136 -1.98 -11.11 5.57
C MET A 136 -3.10 -12.17 5.64
N GLY A 137 -3.99 -12.26 4.65
CA GLY A 137 -5.18 -13.10 4.68
C GLY A 137 -6.33 -12.51 5.52
N ALA A 138 -6.44 -11.19 5.56
CA ALA A 138 -7.49 -10.44 6.24
C ALA A 138 -8.49 -9.86 5.24
N VAL A 139 -9.75 -9.69 5.64
CA VAL A 139 -10.73 -8.88 4.90
C VAL A 139 -10.55 -7.43 5.32
N ALA A 140 -9.80 -6.69 4.49
CA ALA A 140 -9.36 -5.34 4.82
C ALA A 140 -9.82 -4.33 3.74
N PHE A 141 -10.42 -3.22 4.18
CA PHE A 141 -10.96 -2.23 3.24
C PHE A 141 -11.09 -0.83 3.86
N GLY A 142 -11.06 0.17 2.99
CA GLY A 142 -11.25 1.58 3.36
C GLY A 142 -12.71 1.90 3.67
N ILE A 143 -12.94 2.81 4.62
CA ILE A 143 -14.26 3.27 5.06
C ILE A 143 -14.31 4.80 5.16
N GLY A 144 -15.52 5.36 5.14
CA GLY A 144 -15.73 6.78 5.32
C GLY A 144 -15.64 7.20 6.80
N THR A 145 -15.49 8.51 7.05
CA THR A 145 -15.32 9.07 8.39
C THR A 145 -16.51 8.76 9.32
N SER A 146 -17.74 8.78 8.80
CA SER A 146 -18.93 8.41 9.60
C SER A 146 -18.93 6.93 9.99
N GLU A 147 -18.34 6.08 9.13
CA GLU A 147 -18.18 4.66 9.43
C GLU A 147 -17.07 4.44 10.46
N VAL A 148 -16.00 5.26 10.43
CA VAL A 148 -14.97 5.26 11.48
C VAL A 148 -15.59 5.54 12.84
N GLU A 149 -16.47 6.57 12.95
CA GLU A 149 -17.22 6.88 14.17
C GLU A 149 -18.06 5.68 14.62
N MET A 150 -18.79 5.04 13.69
CA MET A 150 -19.61 3.87 13.98
C MET A 150 -18.78 2.72 14.55
N VAL A 151 -17.62 2.42 13.95
CA VAL A 151 -16.71 1.36 14.43
C VAL A 151 -16.12 1.72 15.79
N MET A 152 -15.75 2.97 16.04
CA MET A 152 -15.29 3.41 17.36
C MET A 152 -16.35 3.19 18.44
N ALA A 153 -17.61 3.53 18.14
CA ALA A 153 -18.71 3.44 19.09
C ALA A 153 -19.22 2.01 19.35
N SER A 154 -19.16 1.12 18.36
CA SER A 154 -19.85 -0.18 18.39
C SER A 154 -18.98 -1.38 18.02
N GLN A 155 -17.81 -1.18 17.50
CA GLN A 155 -16.93 -2.19 16.87
C GLN A 155 -17.61 -2.90 15.67
N CYS A 156 -18.65 -2.33 15.11
CA CYS A 156 -19.40 -2.88 13.99
C CYS A 156 -19.58 -1.83 12.88
N ILE A 157 -19.85 -2.32 11.68
CA ILE A 157 -20.15 -1.51 10.51
C ILE A 157 -21.30 -2.14 9.72
N LEU A 158 -22.07 -1.32 9.00
CA LEU A 158 -23.10 -1.79 8.08
C LEU A 158 -22.53 -1.82 6.66
N GLN A 159 -22.47 -3.00 6.04
CA GLN A 159 -21.89 -3.17 4.71
C GLN A 159 -22.73 -4.11 3.84
N GLN A 160 -22.84 -3.80 2.55
CA GLN A 160 -23.30 -4.76 1.57
C GLN A 160 -22.17 -5.76 1.29
N LYS A 161 -22.50 -7.06 1.30
CA LYS A 161 -21.51 -8.10 0.97
C LYS A 161 -21.08 -7.94 -0.50
N PRO A 162 -19.80 -7.66 -0.79
CA PRO A 162 -19.34 -7.55 -2.16
C PRO A 162 -19.35 -8.90 -2.86
N LYS A 163 -19.33 -8.88 -4.18
CA LYS A 163 -19.10 -10.06 -5.00
C LYS A 163 -17.65 -10.54 -4.86
N THR A 164 -17.39 -11.79 -5.18
CA THR A 164 -16.07 -12.39 -5.14
C THR A 164 -15.46 -12.50 -6.54
N MET A 165 -14.20 -12.13 -6.67
CA MET A 165 -13.42 -12.32 -7.90
C MET A 165 -12.13 -13.07 -7.57
N ARG A 166 -11.77 -14.06 -8.40
CA ARG A 166 -10.45 -14.71 -8.34
C ARG A 166 -9.60 -14.27 -9.51
N ILE A 167 -8.38 -13.84 -9.25
CA ILE A 167 -7.34 -13.58 -10.23
C ILE A 167 -6.22 -14.58 -10.02
N THR A 168 -6.07 -15.52 -10.95
CA THR A 168 -5.00 -16.53 -10.93
C THR A 168 -3.88 -16.10 -11.88
N ILE A 169 -2.64 -16.13 -11.40
CA ILE A 169 -1.45 -15.81 -12.20
C ILE A 169 -0.52 -17.01 -12.14
N ASP A 170 -0.40 -17.72 -13.25
CA ASP A 170 0.39 -18.95 -13.36
C ASP A 170 1.73 -18.68 -14.05
N GLY A 171 2.67 -19.62 -13.91
CA GLY A 171 4.03 -19.54 -14.44
C GLY A 171 5.02 -18.88 -13.48
N GLN A 172 6.13 -18.38 -14.02
CA GLN A 172 7.22 -17.78 -13.25
C GLN A 172 7.58 -16.41 -13.84
N LEU A 173 7.61 -15.38 -13.00
CA LEU A 173 8.00 -14.03 -13.43
C LEU A 173 9.42 -14.01 -13.97
N ALA A 174 9.60 -13.30 -15.07
CA ALA A 174 10.91 -13.06 -15.64
C ALA A 174 11.79 -12.23 -14.68
N LYS A 175 13.10 -12.39 -14.79
CA LYS A 175 14.05 -11.57 -14.03
C LYS A 175 13.84 -10.09 -14.34
N GLY A 176 13.76 -9.25 -13.31
CA GLY A 176 13.50 -7.82 -13.45
C GLY A 176 12.03 -7.41 -13.41
N VAL A 177 11.12 -8.36 -13.35
CA VAL A 177 9.68 -8.13 -13.13
C VAL A 177 9.36 -8.25 -11.65
N THR A 178 8.63 -7.28 -11.11
CA THR A 178 8.27 -7.20 -9.69
C THR A 178 6.75 -7.27 -9.51
N ALA A 179 6.29 -7.38 -8.26
CA ALA A 179 4.86 -7.31 -7.93
C ALA A 179 4.20 -5.99 -8.39
N LYS A 180 4.97 -4.90 -8.46
CA LYS A 180 4.49 -3.63 -9.02
C LYS A 180 4.17 -3.74 -10.50
N ASP A 181 5.02 -4.42 -11.27
CA ASP A 181 4.80 -4.64 -12.69
C ASP A 181 3.59 -5.55 -12.92
N VAL A 182 3.42 -6.59 -12.08
CA VAL A 182 2.21 -7.44 -12.07
C VAL A 182 0.95 -6.60 -11.85
N ALA A 183 0.94 -5.75 -10.83
CA ALA A 183 -0.21 -4.90 -10.54
C ALA A 183 -0.51 -3.91 -11.68
N LEU A 184 0.52 -3.26 -12.24
CA LEU A 184 0.38 -2.36 -13.38
C LEU A 184 -0.13 -3.09 -14.63
N TYR A 185 0.31 -4.34 -14.85
CA TYR A 185 -0.21 -5.18 -15.92
C TYR A 185 -1.70 -5.46 -15.73
N LEU A 186 -2.11 -5.93 -14.55
CA LEU A 186 -3.52 -6.21 -14.26
C LEU A 186 -4.39 -4.96 -14.43
N MET A 187 -3.93 -3.80 -13.96
CA MET A 187 -4.66 -2.53 -14.13
C MET A 187 -4.79 -2.11 -15.59
N ALA A 188 -3.76 -2.35 -16.40
CA ALA A 188 -3.84 -2.08 -17.84
C ALA A 188 -4.84 -3.00 -18.58
N GLN A 189 -4.98 -4.27 -18.10
CA GLN A 189 -5.93 -5.22 -18.67
C GLN A 189 -7.38 -4.98 -18.20
N LEU A 190 -7.56 -4.65 -16.92
CA LEU A 190 -8.86 -4.57 -16.27
C LEU A 190 -9.42 -3.15 -16.19
N THR A 191 -8.60 -2.15 -16.46
CA THR A 191 -8.87 -0.72 -16.23
C THR A 191 -9.05 -0.37 -14.74
N THR A 192 -9.27 0.89 -14.43
CA THR A 192 -9.52 1.38 -13.06
C THR A 192 -10.90 1.00 -12.50
N SER A 193 -11.74 0.31 -13.25
CA SER A 193 -13.09 -0.10 -12.85
C SER A 193 -13.38 -1.58 -13.03
N GLY A 194 -12.43 -2.39 -13.51
CA GLY A 194 -12.64 -3.79 -13.87
C GLY A 194 -12.98 -4.72 -12.70
N ALA A 195 -12.69 -4.31 -11.48
CA ALA A 195 -13.01 -5.03 -10.25
C ALA A 195 -14.04 -4.30 -9.35
N THR A 196 -14.77 -3.32 -9.90
CA THR A 196 -15.79 -2.57 -9.14
C THR A 196 -16.87 -3.48 -8.59
N GLY A 197 -17.11 -3.42 -7.30
CA GLY A 197 -18.08 -4.23 -6.58
C GLY A 197 -17.58 -5.62 -6.15
N TYR A 198 -16.31 -5.93 -6.43
CA TYR A 198 -15.71 -7.20 -6.06
C TYR A 198 -14.70 -7.06 -4.91
N PHE A 199 -14.57 -8.14 -4.12
CA PHE A 199 -13.42 -8.42 -3.31
C PHE A 199 -12.56 -9.45 -4.05
N VAL A 200 -11.27 -9.16 -4.24
CA VAL A 200 -10.39 -9.92 -5.14
C VAL A 200 -9.50 -10.89 -4.36
N GLU A 201 -9.58 -12.19 -4.67
CA GLU A 201 -8.62 -13.20 -4.22
C GLU A 201 -7.56 -13.41 -5.29
N TYR A 202 -6.29 -13.18 -4.92
CA TYR A 202 -5.16 -13.50 -5.79
C TYR A 202 -4.64 -14.91 -5.51
N ALA A 203 -4.41 -15.67 -6.57
CA ALA A 203 -3.97 -17.07 -6.54
C ALA A 203 -2.98 -17.38 -7.68
N GLY A 204 -2.52 -18.60 -7.75
CA GLY A 204 -1.60 -19.09 -8.77
C GLY A 204 -0.16 -19.21 -8.31
N GLU A 205 0.69 -19.74 -9.18
CA GLU A 205 2.10 -20.03 -8.85
C GLU A 205 2.89 -18.76 -8.57
N VAL A 206 2.67 -17.70 -9.37
CA VAL A 206 3.32 -16.39 -9.18
C VAL A 206 3.02 -15.85 -7.79
N VAL A 207 1.75 -15.87 -7.35
CA VAL A 207 1.34 -15.30 -6.06
C VAL A 207 1.91 -16.11 -4.90
N ARG A 208 1.93 -17.45 -5.01
CA ARG A 208 2.55 -18.32 -3.99
C ARG A 208 4.04 -18.08 -3.84
N ALA A 209 4.74 -17.79 -4.95
CA ALA A 209 6.19 -17.51 -4.96
C ALA A 209 6.55 -16.11 -4.45
N MET A 210 5.59 -15.19 -4.34
CA MET A 210 5.82 -13.82 -3.85
C MET A 210 6.21 -13.81 -2.37
N SER A 211 7.18 -12.93 -2.05
CA SER A 211 7.45 -12.51 -0.66
C SER A 211 6.25 -11.78 -0.06
N MET A 212 6.26 -11.57 1.25
CA MET A 212 5.19 -10.79 1.90
C MET A 212 5.16 -9.35 1.41
N GLU A 213 6.30 -8.72 1.20
CA GLU A 213 6.41 -7.35 0.67
C GLU A 213 5.78 -7.24 -0.71
N SER A 214 6.04 -8.22 -1.58
CA SER A 214 5.42 -8.31 -2.90
C SER A 214 3.90 -8.52 -2.83
N ARG A 215 3.42 -9.37 -1.91
CA ARG A 215 1.98 -9.57 -1.67
C ARG A 215 1.30 -8.30 -1.14
N LEU A 216 1.98 -7.57 -0.23
CA LEU A 216 1.50 -6.29 0.30
C LEU A 216 1.36 -5.24 -0.82
N THR A 217 2.31 -5.19 -1.76
CA THR A 217 2.23 -4.32 -2.95
C THR A 217 1.04 -4.68 -3.84
N LEU A 218 0.83 -5.97 -4.13
CA LEU A 218 -0.26 -6.44 -4.98
C LEU A 218 -1.63 -6.14 -4.37
N CYS A 219 -1.84 -6.46 -3.09
CA CYS A 219 -3.07 -6.17 -2.37
C CYS A 219 -3.33 -4.67 -2.19
N ASN A 220 -2.27 -3.87 -1.98
CA ASN A 220 -2.36 -2.41 -1.92
C ASN A 220 -2.99 -1.82 -3.19
N LEU A 221 -2.56 -2.27 -4.35
CA LEU A 221 -2.98 -1.74 -5.64
C LEU A 221 -4.33 -2.28 -6.13
N SER A 222 -4.96 -3.21 -5.42
CA SER A 222 -6.27 -3.77 -5.80
C SER A 222 -7.35 -2.70 -5.92
N ILE A 223 -7.32 -1.69 -5.06
CA ILE A 223 -8.33 -0.62 -5.06
C ILE A 223 -8.20 0.29 -6.29
N GLU A 224 -7.06 0.29 -6.96
CA GLU A 224 -6.85 1.05 -8.18
C GLU A 224 -7.52 0.41 -9.42
N MET A 225 -7.99 -0.83 -9.29
CA MET A 225 -8.90 -1.49 -10.26
C MET A 225 -10.38 -1.33 -9.88
N GLY A 226 -10.69 -0.52 -8.85
CA GLY A 226 -12.04 -0.35 -8.32
C GLY A 226 -12.49 -1.46 -7.37
N ALA A 227 -11.63 -2.40 -6.99
CA ALA A 227 -11.94 -3.45 -6.04
C ALA A 227 -12.29 -2.88 -4.65
N ARG A 228 -13.15 -3.55 -3.91
CA ARG A 228 -13.42 -3.23 -2.51
C ARG A 228 -12.21 -3.54 -1.63
N GLY A 229 -11.44 -4.55 -1.99
CA GLY A 229 -10.20 -4.98 -1.40
C GLY A 229 -9.61 -6.13 -2.17
N GLY A 230 -8.38 -6.48 -1.87
CA GLY A 230 -7.69 -7.65 -2.42
C GLY A 230 -6.98 -8.41 -1.31
N PHE A 231 -6.94 -9.73 -1.39
CA PHE A 231 -6.30 -10.54 -0.37
C PHE A 231 -5.69 -11.81 -0.96
N ILE A 232 -4.85 -12.45 -0.15
CA ILE A 232 -4.15 -13.68 -0.48
C ILE A 232 -4.35 -14.65 0.68
N ALA A 233 -4.67 -15.90 0.38
CA ALA A 233 -4.80 -16.95 1.39
C ALA A 233 -3.46 -17.07 2.17
N PRO A 234 -3.50 -17.07 3.52
CA PRO A 234 -2.29 -17.20 4.32
C PRO A 234 -1.66 -18.58 4.12
N ASP A 235 -0.34 -18.59 4.00
CA ASP A 235 0.49 -19.77 3.85
C ASP A 235 1.72 -19.69 4.76
N ASP A 236 2.70 -20.58 4.58
CA ASP A 236 3.93 -20.57 5.36
C ASP A 236 4.71 -19.25 5.24
N THR A 237 4.67 -18.59 4.09
CA THR A 237 5.28 -17.26 3.90
C THR A 237 4.63 -16.24 4.84
N THR A 238 3.31 -16.24 4.92
CA THR A 238 2.55 -15.35 5.82
C THR A 238 2.83 -15.69 7.29
N ILE A 239 2.78 -16.97 7.66
CA ILE A 239 3.02 -17.43 9.03
C ILE A 239 4.43 -17.07 9.49
N ASN A 240 5.44 -17.30 8.64
CA ASN A 240 6.84 -16.97 8.96
C ASN A 240 7.06 -15.47 9.08
N TYR A 241 6.39 -14.65 8.27
CA TYR A 241 6.44 -13.19 8.37
C TYR A 241 5.89 -12.68 9.70
N ILE A 242 4.81 -13.29 10.23
CA ILE A 242 4.17 -12.89 11.49
C ILE A 242 4.96 -13.38 12.70
N ARG A 243 5.68 -14.49 12.57
CA ARG A 243 6.36 -15.17 13.70
C ARG A 243 7.29 -14.21 14.45
N GLY A 244 7.08 -14.11 15.76
CA GLY A 244 7.93 -13.33 16.66
C GLY A 244 7.68 -11.81 16.63
N ARG A 245 6.71 -11.32 15.85
CA ARG A 245 6.33 -9.91 15.85
C ARG A 245 5.75 -9.49 17.21
N GLU A 246 5.88 -8.21 17.54
CA GLU A 246 5.56 -7.67 18.86
C GLU A 246 4.13 -7.99 19.33
N TYR A 247 3.15 -7.79 18.44
CA TYR A 247 1.72 -8.02 18.73
C TYR A 247 1.18 -9.34 18.18
N ALA A 248 2.04 -10.19 17.61
CA ALA A 248 1.65 -11.54 17.22
C ALA A 248 1.32 -12.40 18.44
N PRO A 249 0.43 -13.39 18.32
CA PRO A 249 0.19 -14.38 19.37
C PRO A 249 1.48 -15.06 19.81
N LYS A 250 1.57 -15.49 21.08
CA LYS A 250 2.75 -16.13 21.66
C LYS A 250 2.37 -17.44 22.37
N GLY A 251 3.32 -18.39 22.45
CA GLY A 251 3.13 -19.67 23.12
C GLY A 251 1.94 -20.43 22.55
N GLU A 252 1.14 -21.06 23.40
CA GLU A 252 -0.04 -21.82 22.98
C GLU A 252 -1.06 -21.02 22.15
N ALA A 253 -1.14 -19.69 22.35
CA ALA A 253 -2.01 -18.83 21.51
C ALA A 253 -1.48 -18.75 20.09
N TRP A 254 -0.17 -18.82 19.90
CA TRP A 254 0.43 -18.91 18.58
C TRP A 254 0.07 -20.24 17.89
N ASP A 255 0.19 -21.35 18.59
CA ASP A 255 -0.08 -22.66 18.00
C ASP A 255 -1.56 -22.78 17.58
N ARG A 256 -2.49 -22.29 18.42
CA ARG A 256 -3.92 -22.22 18.07
C ARG A 256 -4.18 -21.30 16.88
N ALA A 257 -3.50 -20.15 16.82
CA ALA A 257 -3.66 -19.21 15.72
C ALA A 257 -3.15 -19.82 14.41
N VAL A 258 -1.99 -20.45 14.40
CA VAL A 258 -1.43 -21.13 13.20
C VAL A 258 -2.37 -22.22 12.72
N ALA A 259 -2.88 -23.07 13.62
CA ALA A 259 -3.84 -24.11 13.27
C ALA A 259 -5.11 -23.55 12.61
N TYR A 260 -5.62 -22.42 13.11
CA TYR A 260 -6.75 -21.72 12.51
C TYR A 260 -6.36 -21.09 11.15
N TRP A 261 -5.24 -20.37 11.05
CA TRP A 261 -4.80 -19.71 9.82
C TRP A 261 -4.61 -20.68 8.65
N GLN A 262 -4.15 -21.89 8.92
CA GLN A 262 -4.00 -22.96 7.92
C GLN A 262 -5.34 -23.44 7.33
N THR A 263 -6.47 -23.17 7.99
CA THR A 263 -7.81 -23.44 7.45
C THR A 263 -8.32 -22.33 6.53
N LEU A 264 -7.69 -21.15 6.55
CA LEU A 264 -8.12 -19.97 5.82
C LEU A 264 -7.67 -20.03 4.36
N ARG A 265 -8.39 -20.81 3.58
CA ARG A 265 -8.26 -20.90 2.12
C ARG A 265 -9.64 -21.16 1.51
N SER A 266 -9.82 -20.79 0.26
CA SER A 266 -11.01 -21.16 -0.50
C SER A 266 -11.07 -22.68 -0.67
N ASP A 267 -12.26 -23.25 -0.60
CA ASP A 267 -12.48 -24.67 -0.86
C ASP A 267 -12.14 -24.98 -2.33
N ASP A 268 -11.74 -26.21 -2.63
CA ASP A 268 -11.30 -26.59 -3.99
C ASP A 268 -12.40 -26.42 -5.04
N ASP A 269 -13.65 -26.52 -4.64
CA ASP A 269 -14.84 -26.32 -5.44
C ASP A 269 -15.60 -25.02 -5.11
N ALA A 270 -14.93 -24.04 -4.48
CA ALA A 270 -15.52 -22.73 -4.26
C ALA A 270 -15.85 -22.04 -5.59
N VAL A 271 -17.03 -21.44 -5.65
CA VAL A 271 -17.50 -20.70 -6.83
C VAL A 271 -17.32 -19.21 -6.60
N PHE A 272 -16.65 -18.56 -7.54
CA PHE A 272 -16.48 -17.12 -7.56
C PHE A 272 -17.47 -16.50 -8.56
N ASP A 273 -17.94 -15.27 -8.29
CA ASP A 273 -18.79 -14.54 -9.24
C ASP A 273 -18.03 -14.20 -10.53
N LYS A 274 -16.68 -14.08 -10.45
CA LYS A 274 -15.82 -13.85 -11.62
C LYS A 274 -14.46 -14.51 -11.41
N GLU A 275 -13.97 -15.20 -12.44
CA GLU A 275 -12.61 -15.74 -12.45
C GLU A 275 -11.83 -15.22 -13.65
N LEU A 276 -10.57 -14.83 -13.43
CA LEU A 276 -9.64 -14.38 -14.45
C LEU A 276 -8.32 -15.15 -14.30
N ARG A 277 -7.69 -15.47 -15.43
CA ARG A 277 -6.40 -16.13 -15.48
C ARG A 277 -5.44 -15.34 -16.35
N PHE A 278 -4.22 -15.21 -15.87
CA PHE A 278 -3.10 -14.55 -16.55
C PHE A 278 -1.87 -15.44 -16.47
N HIS A 279 -0.93 -15.22 -17.36
CA HIS A 279 0.33 -15.94 -17.39
C HIS A 279 1.51 -14.99 -17.15
N ALA A 280 2.50 -15.44 -16.41
CA ALA A 280 3.68 -14.64 -16.08
C ALA A 280 4.47 -14.19 -17.31
N ASP A 281 4.47 -14.98 -18.38
CA ASP A 281 5.17 -14.66 -19.63
C ASP A 281 4.61 -13.41 -20.35
N ASP A 282 3.37 -13.02 -20.02
CA ASP A 282 2.74 -11.81 -20.56
C ASP A 282 3.13 -10.54 -19.79
N ILE A 283 3.92 -10.68 -18.71
CA ILE A 283 4.24 -9.59 -17.79
C ILE A 283 5.69 -9.17 -17.93
N GLU A 284 5.87 -7.96 -18.42
CA GLU A 284 7.17 -7.30 -18.61
C GLU A 284 7.31 -6.12 -17.63
N PRO A 285 8.50 -5.51 -17.44
CA PRO A 285 8.64 -4.26 -16.74
C PRO A 285 7.71 -3.19 -17.34
N ARG A 286 6.93 -2.52 -16.49
CA ARG A 286 5.84 -1.63 -16.92
C ARG A 286 5.97 -0.23 -16.36
N ILE A 287 5.42 0.71 -17.13
CA ILE A 287 5.27 2.12 -16.73
C ILE A 287 3.85 2.59 -17.09
N THR A 288 3.36 3.61 -16.39
CA THR A 288 2.17 4.33 -16.86
C THR A 288 2.57 5.42 -17.86
N TYR A 289 1.67 5.72 -18.80
CA TYR A 289 1.85 6.80 -19.77
C TYR A 289 0.85 7.95 -19.58
N GLY A 290 -0.13 7.76 -18.71
CA GLY A 290 -1.23 8.70 -18.53
C GLY A 290 -1.45 9.12 -17.07
N THR A 291 -2.66 9.53 -16.78
CA THR A 291 -3.07 10.16 -15.50
C THR A 291 -3.89 9.23 -14.60
N ASN A 292 -3.86 7.94 -14.85
CA ASN A 292 -4.40 6.93 -13.95
C ASN A 292 -3.61 5.61 -14.07
N PRO A 293 -3.65 4.72 -13.07
CA PRO A 293 -2.86 3.49 -13.07
C PRO A 293 -3.24 2.48 -14.16
N GLY A 294 -4.47 2.55 -14.70
CA GLY A 294 -4.92 1.70 -15.81
C GLY A 294 -4.30 2.09 -17.17
N MET A 295 -3.71 3.27 -17.27
CA MET A 295 -3.01 3.72 -18.47
C MET A 295 -1.55 3.22 -18.44
N GLY A 296 -1.38 1.88 -18.46
CA GLY A 296 -0.08 1.21 -18.39
C GLY A 296 0.35 0.61 -19.72
N ILE A 297 1.66 0.66 -20.01
CA ILE A 297 2.32 0.01 -21.15
C ILE A 297 3.59 -0.73 -20.69
N ALA A 298 4.07 -1.67 -21.52
CA ALA A 298 5.43 -2.18 -21.38
C ALA A 298 6.44 -1.02 -21.48
N ILE A 299 7.56 -1.13 -20.80
CA ILE A 299 8.53 -0.02 -20.72
C ILE A 299 9.09 0.40 -22.09
N ASP A 300 9.16 -0.51 -23.04
CA ASP A 300 9.59 -0.30 -24.43
C ASP A 300 8.40 -0.10 -25.39
N GLY A 301 7.17 -0.12 -24.86
CA GLY A 301 5.94 0.09 -25.61
C GLY A 301 5.78 1.52 -26.11
N ARG A 302 4.72 1.74 -26.87
CA ARG A 302 4.36 3.06 -27.41
C ARG A 302 3.06 3.56 -26.83
N VAL A 303 3.00 4.85 -26.61
CA VAL A 303 1.81 5.57 -26.11
C VAL A 303 0.64 5.33 -27.09
N PRO A 304 -0.49 4.74 -26.62
CA PRO A 304 -1.58 4.35 -27.54
C PRO A 304 -2.48 5.52 -27.96
N GLN A 305 -2.44 6.66 -27.24
CA GLN A 305 -3.27 7.85 -27.50
C GLN A 305 -2.58 9.10 -26.97
N ASP A 306 -2.99 10.25 -27.44
CA ASP A 306 -2.51 11.53 -26.91
C ASP A 306 -2.88 11.71 -25.43
N VAL A 307 -1.94 12.23 -24.64
CA VAL A 307 -2.16 12.59 -23.22
C VAL A 307 -1.61 14.00 -22.98
N PRO A 308 -2.43 15.03 -23.24
CA PRO A 308 -1.99 16.43 -23.22
C PRO A 308 -1.36 16.84 -21.89
N TYR A 309 -1.94 16.43 -20.75
CA TYR A 309 -1.38 16.73 -19.43
C TYR A 309 0.04 16.20 -19.25
N MET A 310 0.31 15.00 -19.74
CA MET A 310 1.65 14.39 -19.69
C MET A 310 2.58 14.94 -20.78
N GLY A 311 2.05 15.63 -21.77
CA GLY A 311 2.81 16.09 -22.94
C GLY A 311 3.25 14.94 -23.85
N PHE A 312 2.53 13.81 -23.84
CA PHE A 312 2.82 12.65 -24.67
C PHE A 312 1.84 12.55 -25.84
N THR A 313 2.36 12.10 -26.98
CA THR A 313 1.59 11.91 -28.22
C THR A 313 1.47 10.45 -28.60
N GLN A 314 0.40 10.11 -29.32
CA GLN A 314 0.20 8.77 -29.84
C GLN A 314 1.41 8.27 -30.64
N GLY A 315 1.81 7.03 -30.43
CA GLY A 315 2.96 6.39 -31.07
C GLY A 315 4.33 6.76 -30.48
N GLN A 316 4.39 7.72 -29.55
CA GLN A 316 5.63 8.10 -28.88
C GLN A 316 6.18 6.95 -28.04
N GLN A 317 7.50 6.74 -28.11
CA GLN A 317 8.21 5.85 -27.19
C GLN A 317 8.69 6.66 -25.98
N LEU A 318 8.41 6.16 -24.77
CA LEU A 318 8.81 6.85 -23.53
C LEU A 318 10.21 6.43 -23.07
N LEU A 319 10.67 5.25 -23.45
CA LEU A 319 12.03 4.78 -23.16
C LEU A 319 13.06 5.79 -23.68
N GLY A 320 14.02 6.17 -22.83
CA GLY A 320 15.04 7.16 -23.15
C GLY A 320 14.67 8.62 -22.87
N LEU A 321 13.42 8.94 -22.53
CA LEU A 321 13.04 10.30 -22.14
C LEU A 321 13.72 10.72 -20.83
N PRO A 322 14.18 11.98 -20.71
CA PRO A 322 14.79 12.49 -19.50
C PRO A 322 13.78 12.51 -18.33
N VAL A 323 14.29 12.31 -17.13
CA VAL A 323 13.53 12.27 -15.88
C VAL A 323 14.07 13.35 -14.94
N ASP A 324 13.19 14.14 -14.33
CA ASP A 324 13.58 15.17 -13.36
C ASP A 324 13.63 14.65 -11.93
N TYR A 325 12.64 13.79 -11.57
CA TYR A 325 12.47 13.27 -10.21
C TYR A 325 12.31 11.75 -10.21
N VAL A 326 12.80 11.13 -9.15
CA VAL A 326 12.55 9.71 -8.83
C VAL A 326 12.08 9.62 -7.39
N PHE A 327 10.97 8.92 -7.16
CA PHE A 327 10.43 8.66 -5.84
C PHE A 327 10.33 7.16 -5.57
N LEU A 328 11.06 6.70 -4.55
CA LEU A 328 10.91 5.36 -3.96
C LEU A 328 10.27 5.51 -2.59
N GLY A 329 9.11 4.89 -2.37
CA GLY A 329 8.41 5.01 -1.10
C GLY A 329 6.92 4.65 -1.20
N ALA A 330 6.13 5.24 -0.32
CA ALA A 330 4.71 5.00 -0.12
C ALA A 330 4.38 3.64 0.54
N CYS A 331 3.10 3.45 0.90
CA CYS A 331 2.63 2.15 1.41
C CYS A 331 2.71 1.02 0.37
N THR A 332 2.88 1.35 -0.91
CA THR A 332 3.14 0.37 -1.98
C THR A 332 4.55 -0.21 -1.94
N ASN A 333 5.58 0.63 -1.95
CA ASN A 333 6.98 0.24 -2.16
C ASN A 333 7.95 1.02 -1.24
N GLY A 334 7.64 1.09 0.04
CA GLY A 334 8.50 1.67 1.08
C GLY A 334 9.06 0.61 2.04
N ARG A 335 9.15 -0.66 1.64
CA ARG A 335 9.63 -1.78 2.48
C ARG A 335 11.06 -2.16 2.16
N ILE A 336 11.68 -2.95 3.02
CA ILE A 336 13.11 -3.29 2.89
C ILE A 336 13.46 -3.92 1.54
N GLU A 337 12.61 -4.77 0.97
CA GLU A 337 12.85 -5.39 -0.34
C GLU A 337 12.92 -4.37 -1.47
N ASP A 338 12.14 -3.30 -1.40
CA ASP A 338 12.16 -2.22 -2.37
C ASP A 338 13.51 -1.49 -2.36
N PHE A 339 14.06 -1.26 -1.16
CA PHE A 339 15.39 -0.67 -0.99
C PHE A 339 16.51 -1.62 -1.41
N ARG A 340 16.39 -2.92 -1.15
CA ARG A 340 17.33 -3.93 -1.65
C ARG A 340 17.34 -3.96 -3.19
N ALA A 341 16.15 -3.94 -3.80
CA ALA A 341 16.00 -3.90 -5.26
C ALA A 341 16.63 -2.63 -5.85
N PHE A 342 16.32 -1.47 -5.28
CA PHE A 342 16.88 -0.19 -5.71
C PHE A 342 18.42 -0.17 -5.55
N ALA A 343 18.92 -0.57 -4.39
CA ALA A 343 20.35 -0.62 -4.10
C ALA A 343 21.13 -1.60 -4.99
N SER A 344 20.48 -2.67 -5.45
CA SER A 344 21.12 -3.63 -6.37
C SER A 344 21.54 -2.98 -7.69
N ILE A 345 20.74 -2.05 -8.20
CA ILE A 345 21.05 -1.26 -9.40
C ILE A 345 21.99 -0.10 -9.07
N ALA A 346 21.81 0.57 -7.93
CA ALA A 346 22.63 1.71 -7.53
C ALA A 346 24.10 1.33 -7.20
N ARG A 347 24.33 0.09 -6.76
CA ARG A 347 25.64 -0.40 -6.32
C ARG A 347 26.70 -0.23 -7.41
N GLY A 348 27.78 0.48 -7.09
CA GLY A 348 28.89 0.77 -8.03
C GLY A 348 28.56 1.78 -9.13
N ARG A 349 27.42 2.46 -9.01
CA ARG A 349 26.99 3.51 -9.95
C ARG A 349 26.75 4.81 -9.20
N ARG A 350 26.53 5.87 -9.94
CA ARG A 350 26.15 7.18 -9.37
C ARG A 350 24.79 7.62 -9.90
N LYS A 351 24.04 8.28 -9.05
CA LYS A 351 22.82 8.99 -9.43
C LYS A 351 23.16 10.03 -10.51
N ALA A 352 22.33 10.14 -11.54
CA ALA A 352 22.47 11.19 -12.54
C ALA A 352 22.32 12.57 -11.90
N ASP A 353 23.21 13.49 -12.22
CA ASP A 353 23.26 14.83 -11.56
C ASP A 353 21.98 15.65 -11.77
N ALA A 354 21.30 15.44 -12.90
CA ALA A 354 20.06 16.14 -13.22
C ALA A 354 18.82 15.60 -12.48
N VAL A 355 18.93 14.46 -11.78
CA VAL A 355 17.81 13.82 -11.10
C VAL A 355 17.78 14.16 -9.61
N VAL A 356 16.64 14.61 -9.14
CA VAL A 356 16.33 14.65 -7.71
C VAL A 356 15.68 13.32 -7.31
N ALA A 357 16.24 12.60 -6.35
CA ALA A 357 15.73 11.31 -5.93
C ALA A 357 15.39 11.31 -4.45
N TRP A 358 14.15 10.97 -4.12
CA TRP A 358 13.66 10.83 -2.76
C TRP A 358 13.44 9.35 -2.43
N LEU A 359 14.25 8.83 -1.53
CA LEU A 359 14.16 7.46 -1.03
C LEU A 359 13.55 7.49 0.39
N VAL A 360 12.27 7.13 0.50
CA VAL A 360 11.49 7.32 1.71
C VAL A 360 11.06 5.97 2.29
N PRO A 361 11.68 5.52 3.40
CA PRO A 361 11.26 4.30 4.10
C PRO A 361 9.81 4.41 4.60
N GLY A 362 9.09 3.30 4.61
CA GLY A 362 7.72 3.26 5.09
C GLY A 362 7.58 3.29 6.61
N SER A 363 8.67 2.99 7.35
CA SER A 363 8.69 2.98 8.81
C SER A 363 10.11 3.18 9.35
N TRP A 364 10.21 3.55 10.63
CA TRP A 364 11.51 3.59 11.33
C TRP A 364 12.17 2.20 11.40
N ALA A 365 11.39 1.13 11.45
CA ALA A 365 11.91 -0.23 11.42
C ALA A 365 12.57 -0.53 10.06
N VAL A 366 11.97 -0.13 8.95
CA VAL A 366 12.58 -0.25 7.60
C VAL A 366 13.85 0.59 7.52
N LEU A 367 13.85 1.83 8.03
CA LEU A 367 15.06 2.66 8.03
C LEU A 367 16.19 2.00 8.86
N GLN A 368 15.84 1.37 9.97
CA GLN A 368 16.83 0.62 10.76
C GLN A 368 17.37 -0.60 9.99
N GLN A 369 16.51 -1.36 9.31
CA GLN A 369 16.93 -2.49 8.47
C GLN A 369 17.86 -2.03 7.31
N ILE A 370 17.58 -0.90 6.69
CA ILE A 370 18.44 -0.31 5.65
C ILE A 370 19.87 -0.08 6.21
N ARG A 371 19.98 0.43 7.44
CA ARG A 371 21.26 0.65 8.12
C ARG A 371 21.95 -0.65 8.53
N ASP A 372 21.21 -1.57 9.10
CA ASP A 372 21.74 -2.87 9.58
C ASP A 372 22.30 -3.70 8.41
N GLU A 373 21.69 -3.59 7.22
CA GLU A 373 22.15 -4.25 5.99
C GLU A 373 23.21 -3.44 5.23
N GLY A 374 23.57 -2.24 5.69
CA GLY A 374 24.54 -1.35 5.03
C GLY A 374 24.09 -0.81 3.68
N LEU A 375 22.77 -0.83 3.41
CA LEU A 375 22.20 -0.29 2.17
C LEU A 375 22.29 1.24 2.15
N ASP A 376 22.24 1.90 3.30
CA ASP A 376 22.46 3.33 3.44
C ASP A 376 23.79 3.74 2.83
N ARG A 377 24.89 3.06 3.18
CA ARG A 377 26.23 3.34 2.64
C ARG A 377 26.30 3.15 1.13
N VAL A 378 25.63 2.12 0.60
CA VAL A 378 25.55 1.87 -0.85
C VAL A 378 24.85 3.02 -1.55
N LEU A 379 23.70 3.46 -1.03
CA LEU A 379 22.87 4.48 -1.61
C LEU A 379 23.50 5.88 -1.49
N GLU A 380 24.06 6.22 -0.32
CA GLU A 380 24.76 7.48 -0.10
C GLU A 380 26.01 7.60 -0.96
N THR A 381 26.81 6.51 -1.10
CA THR A 381 27.97 6.48 -1.99
C THR A 381 27.56 6.69 -3.46
N ALA A 382 26.37 6.21 -3.84
CA ALA A 382 25.81 6.43 -5.17
C ALA A 382 25.23 7.86 -5.33
N GLY A 383 25.20 8.68 -4.27
CA GLY A 383 24.70 10.07 -4.29
C GLY A 383 23.20 10.19 -4.03
N PHE A 384 22.58 9.19 -3.43
CA PHE A 384 21.18 9.23 -3.01
C PHE A 384 21.03 9.71 -1.57
N GLU A 385 19.94 10.41 -1.31
CA GLU A 385 19.52 10.80 0.03
C GLU A 385 18.40 9.86 0.50
N ILE A 386 18.57 9.26 1.69
CA ILE A 386 17.53 8.50 2.36
C ILE A 386 16.84 9.43 3.34
N ARG A 387 15.54 9.58 3.20
CA ARG A 387 14.71 10.43 4.03
C ARG A 387 14.19 9.72 5.27
N GLN A 388 13.58 10.46 6.17
CA GLN A 388 12.86 9.90 7.31
C GLN A 388 11.52 9.31 6.86
N PRO A 389 10.97 8.33 7.60
CA PRO A 389 9.75 7.61 7.20
C PRO A 389 8.51 8.49 7.10
N GLY A 390 7.67 8.24 6.09
CA GLY A 390 6.40 8.94 5.88
C GLY A 390 5.83 8.71 4.49
N CYS A 391 4.65 9.29 4.23
CA CYS A 391 4.00 9.20 2.92
C CYS A 391 4.67 10.08 1.86
N SER A 392 5.35 11.18 2.26
CA SER A 392 6.12 12.05 1.36
C SER A 392 5.31 12.51 0.12
N ALA A 393 5.96 12.52 -1.04
CA ALA A 393 5.37 12.91 -2.31
C ALA A 393 4.25 11.95 -2.81
N CYS A 394 3.97 10.84 -2.14
CA CYS A 394 2.86 9.97 -2.56
C CYS A 394 1.52 10.71 -2.62
N LEU A 395 1.29 11.63 -1.69
CA LEU A 395 0.09 12.47 -1.61
C LEU A 395 0.40 13.98 -1.67
N ALA A 396 1.66 14.36 -1.45
CA ALA A 396 2.14 15.75 -1.42
C ALA A 396 1.37 16.65 -0.43
N MET A 397 0.94 16.09 0.71
CA MET A 397 0.31 16.85 1.81
C MET A 397 1.34 17.51 2.72
N ASN A 398 2.60 17.14 2.60
CA ASN A 398 3.75 17.76 3.26
C ASN A 398 4.57 18.59 2.25
N ASP A 399 5.79 19.00 2.62
CA ASP A 399 6.66 19.84 1.78
C ASP A 399 7.29 19.09 0.59
N ASP A 400 7.20 17.76 0.56
CA ASP A 400 7.72 16.95 -0.52
C ASP A 400 6.80 17.02 -1.75
N LYS A 401 6.98 18.04 -2.57
CA LYS A 401 6.18 18.30 -3.77
C LYS A 401 7.06 18.33 -5.01
N VAL A 402 6.66 17.60 -6.03
CA VAL A 402 7.28 17.68 -7.36
C VAL A 402 6.82 19.00 -8.02
N PRO A 403 7.73 19.85 -8.49
CA PRO A 403 7.35 21.11 -9.12
C PRO A 403 6.56 20.94 -10.42
N ALA A 404 5.75 21.96 -10.76
CA ALA A 404 4.96 21.98 -11.99
C ALA A 404 5.81 21.74 -13.24
N GLY A 405 5.28 20.95 -14.17
CA GLY A 405 5.95 20.60 -15.43
C GLY A 405 7.06 19.55 -15.33
N LYS A 406 7.51 19.21 -14.11
CA LYS A 406 8.54 18.20 -13.90
C LYS A 406 7.98 16.77 -14.03
N LEU A 407 8.81 15.85 -14.55
CA LEU A 407 8.48 14.44 -14.73
C LEU A 407 9.10 13.62 -13.61
N CYS A 408 8.23 12.91 -12.85
CA CYS A 408 8.64 12.01 -11.77
C CYS A 408 8.36 10.55 -12.13
N LEU A 409 9.36 9.69 -12.04
CA LEU A 409 9.15 8.23 -11.96
C LEU A 409 8.94 7.85 -10.50
N SER A 410 7.82 7.18 -10.21
CA SER A 410 7.33 7.00 -8.85
C SER A 410 6.88 5.57 -8.58
N THR A 411 7.24 5.04 -7.43
CA THR A 411 6.71 3.77 -6.93
C THR A 411 5.40 3.93 -6.15
N SER A 412 4.84 5.14 -6.07
CA SER A 412 3.55 5.41 -5.42
C SER A 412 2.39 4.67 -6.09
N ASN A 413 1.20 4.80 -5.54
CA ASN A 413 0.02 4.05 -5.97
C ASN A 413 -0.85 4.78 -6.99
N ARG A 414 -0.81 6.11 -7.05
CA ARG A 414 -1.67 6.96 -7.91
C ARG A 414 -0.87 8.01 -8.64
N ASN A 415 -1.33 8.37 -9.84
CA ASN A 415 -0.69 9.35 -10.71
C ASN A 415 -1.69 10.29 -11.41
N PHE A 416 -2.84 10.57 -10.79
CA PHE A 416 -3.75 11.58 -11.34
C PHE A 416 -3.10 12.96 -11.36
N GLU A 417 -3.64 13.88 -12.16
CA GLU A 417 -3.13 15.23 -12.33
C GLU A 417 -2.89 15.93 -10.98
N GLY A 418 -1.66 16.40 -10.76
CA GLY A 418 -1.27 17.09 -9.54
C GLY A 418 -1.07 16.22 -8.30
N ARG A 419 -1.14 14.88 -8.39
CA ARG A 419 -1.01 13.97 -7.23
C ARG A 419 0.25 14.21 -6.41
N GLN A 420 1.40 14.41 -7.05
CA GLN A 420 2.69 14.63 -6.39
C GLN A 420 3.07 16.12 -6.29
N GLY A 421 2.15 17.01 -6.59
CA GLY A 421 2.31 18.46 -6.58
C GLY A 421 1.53 19.11 -7.75
N PRO A 422 1.06 20.35 -7.59
CA PRO A 422 0.31 21.05 -8.64
C PRO A 422 1.08 21.09 -9.96
N GLY A 423 0.50 20.56 -11.05
CA GLY A 423 1.12 20.51 -12.37
C GLY A 423 2.26 19.48 -12.51
N ALA A 424 2.56 18.67 -11.52
CA ALA A 424 3.54 17.59 -11.61
C ALA A 424 3.04 16.45 -12.51
N ARG A 425 3.95 15.85 -13.28
CA ARG A 425 3.68 14.72 -14.16
C ARG A 425 4.29 13.46 -13.56
N THR A 426 3.47 12.44 -13.31
CA THR A 426 3.88 11.23 -12.61
C THR A 426 3.71 9.98 -13.47
N ILE A 427 4.78 9.22 -13.62
CA ILE A 427 4.80 7.87 -14.20
C ILE A 427 4.96 6.87 -13.06
N LEU A 428 4.02 5.94 -12.93
CA LEU A 428 4.17 4.83 -11.98
C LEU A 428 5.09 3.76 -12.56
N CYS A 429 5.96 3.23 -11.73
CA CYS A 429 6.91 2.17 -12.10
C CYS A 429 7.33 1.32 -10.89
N SER A 430 8.07 0.25 -11.14
CA SER A 430 8.66 -0.60 -10.10
C SER A 430 9.90 0.04 -9.46
N PRO A 431 10.33 -0.41 -8.26
CA PRO A 431 11.57 0.03 -7.63
C PRO A 431 12.81 -0.17 -8.51
N LEU A 432 12.88 -1.26 -9.27
CA LEU A 432 13.97 -1.52 -10.20
C LEU A 432 13.99 -0.50 -11.36
N THR A 433 12.83 -0.21 -11.94
CA THR A 433 12.71 0.80 -13.01
C THR A 433 13.04 2.20 -12.49
N ALA A 434 12.59 2.53 -11.26
CA ALA A 434 12.93 3.80 -10.61
C ALA A 434 14.45 3.94 -10.40
N ALA A 435 15.12 2.88 -9.94
CA ALA A 435 16.57 2.87 -9.76
C ALA A 435 17.32 3.01 -11.10
N ALA A 436 16.90 2.28 -12.12
CA ALA A 436 17.49 2.38 -13.47
C ALA A 436 17.39 3.81 -14.02
N ALA A 437 16.22 4.44 -13.86
CA ALA A 437 16.01 5.83 -14.26
C ALA A 437 16.85 6.82 -13.43
N ALA A 438 16.98 6.59 -12.14
CA ALA A 438 17.74 7.46 -11.26
C ALA A 438 19.24 7.49 -11.58
N VAL A 439 19.82 6.35 -11.98
CA VAL A 439 21.25 6.28 -12.35
C VAL A 439 21.53 6.74 -13.77
N THR A 440 20.58 6.64 -14.69
CA THR A 440 20.76 7.04 -16.10
C THR A 440 20.26 8.45 -16.42
N GLY A 441 19.40 9.01 -15.57
CA GLY A 441 18.71 10.28 -15.83
C GLY A 441 17.59 10.18 -16.87
N ARG A 442 17.20 8.96 -17.26
CA ARG A 442 16.23 8.69 -18.33
C ARG A 442 15.37 7.48 -18.00
N ILE A 443 14.17 7.39 -18.57
CA ILE A 443 13.37 6.18 -18.52
C ILE A 443 14.17 5.03 -19.11
N THR A 444 14.51 4.04 -18.31
CA THR A 444 15.44 2.96 -18.71
C THR A 444 14.92 1.62 -18.19
N SER A 445 14.99 0.59 -19.05
CA SER A 445 14.61 -0.77 -18.65
C SER A 445 15.58 -1.29 -17.58
N PRO A 446 15.06 -1.83 -16.44
CA PRO A 446 15.90 -2.38 -15.39
C PRO A 446 16.67 -3.64 -15.85
N ILE A 447 16.21 -4.32 -16.88
CA ILE A 447 16.81 -5.56 -17.40
C ILE A 447 18.29 -5.33 -17.83
N GLN A 448 18.65 -4.11 -18.20
CA GLN A 448 20.03 -3.78 -18.58
C GLN A 448 21.03 -3.87 -17.40
N PHE A 449 20.54 -3.99 -16.17
CA PHE A 449 21.36 -3.91 -14.94
C PHE A 449 21.35 -5.20 -14.10
N ILE A 450 20.57 -6.20 -14.48
CA ILE A 450 20.34 -7.44 -13.70
C ILE A 450 20.70 -8.71 -14.48
#